data_b8664db1773c872d9ded449dc0b682de
#
_entry.id   b8664db1773c872d9ded449dc0b682de
#
_cell.length_a   1.000
_cell.length_b   1.000
_cell.length_c   1.000
_cell.angle_alpha   90.00
_cell.angle_beta   90.00
_cell.angle_gamma   90.00
#
_symmetry.space_group_name_H-M   'P 1'
#
loop_
_entity.id
_entity.type
_entity.pdbx_description
1 polymer ?
#
loop_
_entity_poly.entity_id
_entity_poly.type
_entity_poly.pdbx_seq_one_letter_code
_entity_poly.pdbx_strand_id
1 'polypeptide(L)'
;MLSTGYPQLCRQVNEGMFLAVSCHLRYNEIVIVLYSVSLDTVVRSLEQYMQINAKTKDVVWNYLGIFFSLGSQVIWLPVLIHYLPPDILGLWYVFVSIGGLVELMDSGFTPTLSHCMTYAWSGAADLKKHGVSFSSEKSEPNYALVCGMLATCRRLYFAIALAATLLMATLGTVYIQRIAAEYLSWQIYATWGLYVISTFINLYIGYYSIVLTGIGDVFRRNKANIIAKGVFLSAGIIGLLSGFGILSLGVAYFASGFVMRSLCKHYLLRVHHFDDLLQNYRHQKQYSKRHILAMMWPNAWRDGLVTVTFYLTGQSTVLLSSNFLTLYETGIYSFSMQVINAIIGISYGMFGAYVPSIQSAYVSRNRDLMRTLYAKSMACAFFLSIAGITVFATIGIPIVKWLRHDFTIERPVFLVMAFSIYLMARHRNSACFISTMNRLPYTFSFIFFGVLTLLCTYIGLSRFGLGLWGIVLIPLVVQSLYNNWKWNQVVNHYLRTTEYGLMRFGSKILFDMLREKWKKRMNS
;
A
#
# COMPACT_ATOMS: atom_id res chain seq x y z
N MET A 1 -14.56 -37.87 -3.26
CA MET A 1 -15.89 -37.28 -3.39
C MET A 1 -15.81 -35.92 -4.09
N LEU A 2 -15.38 -35.86 -5.34
CA LEU A 2 -15.25 -34.61 -6.14
C LEU A 2 -15.51 -34.85 -7.65
N SER A 3 -16.26 -35.92 -7.99
CA SER A 3 -16.54 -36.27 -9.37
C SER A 3 -18.04 -36.23 -9.75
N THR A 4 -18.92 -35.74 -8.88
CA THR A 4 -20.37 -35.83 -9.11
C THR A 4 -21.06 -34.49 -9.44
N GLY A 5 -20.37 -33.36 -9.42
CA GLY A 5 -20.97 -32.04 -9.70
C GLY A 5 -20.93 -31.60 -11.18
N TYR A 6 -19.99 -32.08 -11.95
CA TYR A 6 -19.79 -31.66 -13.34
C TYR A 6 -20.82 -32.20 -14.37
N PRO A 7 -21.35 -33.43 -14.20
CA PRO A 7 -22.32 -33.93 -15.18
C PRO A 7 -23.67 -33.23 -15.11
N GLN A 8 -24.09 -32.73 -13.95
CA GLN A 8 -25.42 -32.09 -13.82
C GLN A 8 -25.45 -30.67 -14.42
N LEU A 9 -24.38 -29.92 -14.34
CA LEU A 9 -24.32 -28.58 -14.97
C LEU A 9 -24.30 -28.66 -16.50
N CYS A 10 -23.55 -29.62 -17.06
CA CYS A 10 -23.56 -29.88 -18.50
C CYS A 10 -24.91 -30.40 -18.98
N ARG A 11 -25.67 -31.16 -18.15
CA ARG A 11 -27.01 -31.61 -18.50
C ARG A 11 -28.04 -30.47 -18.52
N GLN A 12 -28.02 -29.59 -17.54
CA GLN A 12 -28.91 -28.42 -17.52
C GLN A 12 -28.63 -27.42 -18.67
N VAL A 13 -27.37 -27.24 -19.05
CA VAL A 13 -27.01 -26.39 -20.19
C VAL A 13 -27.42 -27.05 -21.52
N ASN A 14 -27.29 -28.38 -21.66
CA ASN A 14 -27.73 -29.10 -22.84
C ASN A 14 -29.28 -29.21 -22.93
N GLU A 15 -29.99 -29.43 -21.82
CA GLU A 15 -31.46 -29.46 -21.84
C GLU A 15 -32.07 -28.09 -22.14
N GLY A 16 -31.48 -27.00 -21.65
CA GLY A 16 -31.87 -25.62 -22.02
C GLY A 16 -31.59 -25.27 -23.48
N MET A 17 -30.51 -25.79 -24.05
CA MET A 17 -30.16 -25.60 -25.45
C MET A 17 -31.02 -26.45 -26.40
N PHE A 18 -31.41 -27.67 -25.98
CA PHE A 18 -32.33 -28.51 -26.76
C PHE A 18 -33.76 -27.98 -26.81
N LEU A 19 -34.27 -27.41 -25.73
CA LEU A 19 -35.56 -26.72 -25.73
C LEU A 19 -35.58 -25.46 -26.59
N ALA A 20 -34.46 -24.72 -26.70
CA ALA A 20 -34.35 -23.55 -27.55
C ALA A 20 -34.32 -23.89 -29.06
N VAL A 21 -33.79 -25.08 -29.43
CA VAL A 21 -33.71 -25.52 -30.84
C VAL A 21 -35.04 -26.16 -31.28
N SER A 22 -35.87 -26.70 -30.38
CA SER A 22 -37.14 -27.36 -30.71
C SER A 22 -38.32 -26.40 -30.92
N CYS A 23 -38.21 -25.10 -30.48
CA CYS A 23 -39.25 -24.10 -30.61
C CYS A 23 -39.10 -23.11 -31.77
N HIS A 24 -38.34 -23.46 -32.82
CA HIS A 24 -37.94 -22.52 -33.87
C HIS A 24 -39.01 -22.31 -34.98
N LEU A 25 -40.30 -22.57 -34.73
CA LEU A 25 -41.29 -22.43 -35.82
C LEU A 25 -42.52 -21.55 -35.52
N ARG A 26 -42.65 -20.84 -34.44
CA ARG A 26 -43.67 -19.77 -34.29
C ARG A 26 -43.37 -18.89 -33.04
N TYR A 27 -43.09 -17.64 -33.27
CA TYR A 27 -43.04 -16.48 -32.36
C TYR A 27 -41.66 -15.90 -32.03
N ASN A 28 -41.30 -14.84 -32.75
CA ASN A 28 -40.08 -14.04 -32.51
C ASN A 28 -39.98 -13.36 -31.13
N GLU A 29 -41.07 -13.09 -30.43
CA GLU A 29 -41.04 -12.44 -29.13
C GLU A 29 -40.73 -13.41 -27.96
N ILE A 30 -41.12 -14.67 -28.06
CA ILE A 30 -40.82 -15.68 -27.03
C ILE A 30 -39.32 -16.07 -27.08
N VAL A 31 -38.69 -16.03 -28.25
CA VAL A 31 -37.25 -16.31 -28.38
C VAL A 31 -36.41 -15.22 -27.73
N ILE A 32 -36.81 -13.95 -27.79
CA ILE A 32 -36.09 -12.83 -27.16
C ILE A 32 -36.24 -12.92 -25.63
N VAL A 33 -37.41 -13.26 -25.10
CA VAL A 33 -37.64 -13.43 -23.65
C VAL A 33 -36.91 -14.65 -23.11
N LEU A 34 -36.88 -15.77 -23.82
CA LEU A 34 -36.11 -16.98 -23.42
C LEU A 34 -34.60 -16.77 -23.54
N TYR A 35 -34.13 -16.01 -24.52
CA TYR A 35 -32.71 -15.63 -24.62
C TYR A 35 -32.31 -14.64 -23.53
N SER A 36 -33.14 -13.69 -23.18
CA SER A 36 -32.90 -12.76 -22.08
C SER A 36 -32.93 -13.48 -20.72
N VAL A 37 -33.85 -14.42 -20.49
CA VAL A 37 -33.95 -15.21 -19.26
C VAL A 37 -32.78 -16.20 -19.15
N SER A 38 -32.30 -16.82 -20.26
CA SER A 38 -31.12 -17.67 -20.22
C SER A 38 -29.81 -16.88 -20.06
N LEU A 39 -29.70 -15.70 -20.69
CA LEU A 39 -28.56 -14.80 -20.49
C LEU A 39 -28.52 -14.26 -19.06
N ASP A 40 -29.66 -13.85 -18.50
CA ASP A 40 -29.78 -13.42 -17.11
C ASP A 40 -29.47 -14.56 -16.13
N THR A 41 -29.84 -15.79 -16.44
CA THR A 41 -29.53 -16.97 -15.61
C THR A 41 -28.03 -17.32 -15.70
N VAL A 42 -27.44 -17.23 -16.88
CA VAL A 42 -25.98 -17.40 -17.08
C VAL A 42 -25.21 -16.23 -16.46
N VAL A 43 -25.68 -15.01 -16.61
CA VAL A 43 -25.07 -13.84 -15.97
C VAL A 43 -25.22 -13.94 -14.44
N ARG A 44 -26.38 -14.34 -13.90
CA ARG A 44 -26.56 -14.58 -12.46
C ARG A 44 -25.74 -15.77 -11.95
N SER A 45 -25.58 -16.85 -12.72
CA SER A 45 -24.71 -17.96 -12.34
C SER A 45 -23.23 -17.58 -12.43
N LEU A 46 -22.82 -16.78 -13.42
CA LEU A 46 -21.51 -16.16 -13.47
C LEU A 46 -21.31 -15.13 -12.36
N GLU A 47 -22.30 -14.32 -12.03
CA GLU A 47 -22.27 -13.42 -10.89
C GLU A 47 -22.22 -14.18 -9.57
N GLN A 48 -22.89 -15.32 -9.43
CA GLN A 48 -22.85 -16.18 -8.26
C GLN A 48 -21.53 -16.96 -8.13
N TYR A 49 -20.91 -17.32 -9.25
CA TYR A 49 -19.54 -17.88 -9.30
C TYR A 49 -18.47 -16.81 -9.09
N MET A 50 -18.78 -15.55 -9.41
CA MET A 50 -17.95 -14.37 -9.22
C MET A 50 -18.20 -13.66 -7.88
N GLN A 51 -18.83 -14.28 -6.90
CA GLN A 51 -19.08 -13.73 -5.54
C GLN A 51 -17.82 -13.61 -4.65
N ILE A 52 -16.63 -13.91 -5.16
CA ILE A 52 -15.34 -13.39 -4.63
C ILE A 52 -14.88 -12.19 -5.47
N ASN A 53 -15.76 -11.54 -6.18
CA ASN A 53 -15.40 -10.51 -7.15
C ASN A 53 -15.69 -9.12 -6.59
N ALA A 54 -14.59 -8.44 -6.29
CA ALA A 54 -14.56 -6.98 -6.40
C ALA A 54 -15.29 -6.61 -7.70
N LYS A 55 -16.37 -5.83 -7.62
CA LYS A 55 -17.09 -5.36 -8.81
C LYS A 55 -16.05 -4.78 -9.77
N THR A 56 -16.16 -5.03 -11.07
CA THR A 56 -15.20 -4.52 -12.08
C THR A 56 -14.85 -3.05 -11.86
N LYS A 57 -15.82 -2.28 -11.36
CA LYS A 57 -15.68 -0.90 -10.94
C LYS A 57 -14.65 -0.72 -9.80
N ASP A 58 -14.62 -1.59 -8.80
CA ASP A 58 -13.68 -1.51 -7.67
C ASP A 58 -12.25 -1.79 -8.14
N VAL A 59 -12.09 -2.73 -9.07
CA VAL A 59 -10.79 -3.06 -9.69
C VAL A 59 -10.27 -1.88 -10.49
N VAL A 60 -11.08 -1.30 -11.37
CA VAL A 60 -10.70 -0.13 -12.18
C VAL A 60 -10.31 1.05 -11.30
N TRP A 61 -11.12 1.36 -10.28
CA TRP A 61 -10.81 2.46 -9.36
C TRP A 61 -9.60 2.20 -8.47
N ASN A 62 -9.31 0.94 -8.14
CA ASN A 62 -8.08 0.58 -7.45
C ASN A 62 -6.85 0.86 -8.33
N TYR A 63 -6.89 0.45 -9.60
CA TYR A 63 -5.81 0.78 -10.55
C TYR A 63 -5.67 2.29 -10.80
N LEU A 64 -6.77 3.00 -10.96
CA LEU A 64 -6.75 4.46 -11.05
C LEU A 64 -6.15 5.08 -9.79
N GLY A 65 -6.52 4.59 -8.59
CA GLY A 65 -5.96 5.04 -7.32
C GLY A 65 -4.45 4.86 -7.24
N ILE A 66 -3.93 3.70 -7.67
CA ILE A 66 -2.49 3.42 -7.75
C ILE A 66 -1.82 4.35 -8.76
N PHE A 67 -2.38 4.48 -9.96
CA PHE A 67 -1.85 5.35 -11.02
C PHE A 67 -1.79 6.80 -10.58
N PHE A 68 -2.88 7.34 -10.01
CA PHE A 68 -2.89 8.72 -9.48
C PHE A 68 -1.95 8.90 -8.29
N SER A 69 -1.81 7.89 -7.42
CA SER A 69 -0.88 7.94 -6.28
C SER A 69 0.58 8.00 -6.73
N LEU A 70 0.96 7.23 -7.73
CA LEU A 70 2.32 7.21 -8.28
C LEU A 70 2.55 8.39 -9.24
N GLY A 71 1.58 8.68 -10.11
CA GLY A 71 1.67 9.79 -11.06
C GLY A 71 1.73 11.16 -10.37
N SER A 72 1.01 11.33 -9.26
CA SER A 72 1.09 12.56 -8.47
C SER A 72 2.50 12.85 -7.95
N GLN A 73 3.27 11.82 -7.60
CA GLN A 73 4.66 11.98 -7.16
C GLN A 73 5.57 12.47 -8.30
N VAL A 74 5.36 11.96 -9.50
CA VAL A 74 6.14 12.38 -10.70
C VAL A 74 5.92 13.85 -11.03
N ILE A 75 4.68 14.35 -10.87
CA ILE A 75 4.36 15.78 -11.08
C ILE A 75 4.89 16.63 -9.91
N TRP A 76 4.77 16.11 -8.70
CA TRP A 76 5.10 16.85 -7.48
C TRP A 76 6.59 17.12 -7.31
N LEU A 77 7.44 16.15 -7.64
CA LEU A 77 8.89 16.23 -7.45
C LEU A 77 9.55 17.40 -8.17
N PRO A 78 9.33 17.65 -9.48
CA PRO A 78 9.88 18.83 -10.17
C PRO A 78 9.42 20.16 -9.57
N VAL A 79 8.16 20.25 -9.13
CA VAL A 79 7.62 21.46 -8.50
C VAL A 79 8.34 21.73 -7.18
N LEU A 80 8.55 20.69 -6.36
CA LEU A 80 9.28 20.85 -5.10
C LEU A 80 10.70 21.38 -5.29
N ILE A 81 11.44 20.81 -6.23
CA ILE A 81 12.83 21.24 -6.51
C ILE A 81 12.88 22.67 -7.01
N HIS A 82 11.94 23.06 -7.86
CA HIS A 82 11.93 24.40 -8.43
C HIS A 82 11.71 25.49 -7.37
N TYR A 83 10.77 25.25 -6.43
CA TYR A 83 10.35 26.29 -5.47
C TYR A 83 11.04 26.20 -4.11
N LEU A 84 11.57 25.05 -3.70
CA LEU A 84 12.17 24.86 -2.37
C LEU A 84 13.67 24.63 -2.43
N PRO A 85 14.46 25.30 -1.57
CA PRO A 85 15.88 24.98 -1.37
C PRO A 85 16.06 23.55 -0.85
N PRO A 86 17.19 22.87 -1.16
CA PRO A 86 17.46 21.52 -0.69
C PRO A 86 17.40 21.36 0.84
N ASP A 87 17.86 22.36 1.59
CA ASP A 87 17.83 22.37 3.06
C ASP A 87 16.39 22.33 3.60
N ILE A 88 15.53 23.18 3.04
CA ILE A 88 14.11 23.27 3.40
C ILE A 88 13.36 21.99 2.97
N LEU A 89 13.74 21.44 1.82
CA LEU A 89 13.21 20.16 1.36
C LEU A 89 13.67 19.01 2.28
N GLY A 90 14.93 19.03 2.73
CA GLY A 90 15.46 18.10 3.72
C GLY A 90 14.67 18.15 5.02
N LEU A 91 14.40 19.35 5.52
CA LEU A 91 13.58 19.55 6.71
C LEU A 91 12.16 19.00 6.55
N TRP A 92 11.52 19.21 5.40
CA TRP A 92 10.23 18.61 5.09
C TRP A 92 10.26 17.08 5.16
N TYR A 93 11.29 16.45 4.57
CA TYR A 93 11.42 14.98 4.63
C TYR A 93 11.70 14.46 6.05
N VAL A 94 12.33 15.25 6.90
CA VAL A 94 12.46 14.94 8.32
C VAL A 94 11.09 14.96 9.01
N PHE A 95 10.24 15.96 8.73
CA PHE A 95 8.85 15.99 9.25
C PHE A 95 8.09 14.72 8.84
N VAL A 96 8.17 14.34 7.57
CA VAL A 96 7.54 13.12 7.04
C VAL A 96 8.09 11.85 7.73
N SER A 97 9.40 11.81 8.00
CA SER A 97 10.02 10.67 8.69
C SER A 97 9.61 10.55 10.15
N ILE A 98 9.49 11.66 10.87
CA ILE A 98 8.94 11.67 12.24
C ILE A 98 7.48 11.21 12.21
N GLY A 99 6.68 11.68 11.24
CA GLY A 99 5.31 11.22 11.03
C GLY A 99 5.23 9.71 10.78
N GLY A 100 6.13 9.17 9.96
CA GLY A 100 6.24 7.73 9.73
C GLY A 100 6.57 6.93 10.99
N LEU A 101 7.44 7.46 11.89
CA LEU A 101 7.70 6.85 13.19
C LEU A 101 6.42 6.75 14.04
N VAL A 102 5.62 7.80 14.01
CA VAL A 102 4.36 7.86 14.75
C VAL A 102 3.30 6.94 14.17
N GLU A 103 3.25 6.80 12.85
CA GLU A 103 2.35 5.87 12.17
C GLU A 103 2.62 4.40 12.53
N LEU A 104 3.82 4.06 13.02
CA LEU A 104 4.11 2.72 13.54
C LEU A 104 3.22 2.33 14.73
N MET A 105 2.74 3.30 15.51
CA MET A 105 1.83 3.05 16.63
C MET A 105 0.48 2.48 16.20
N ASP A 106 0.06 2.75 14.95
CA ASP A 106 -1.18 2.24 14.35
C ASP A 106 -0.96 1.02 13.45
N SER A 107 0.24 0.84 12.92
CA SER A 107 0.53 -0.07 11.80
C SER A 107 0.07 -1.52 12.02
N GLY A 108 0.08 -2.00 13.27
CA GLY A 108 -0.39 -3.34 13.61
C GLY A 108 -1.91 -3.46 13.71
N PHE A 109 -2.59 -2.37 14.07
CA PHE A 109 -4.05 -2.40 14.24
C PHE A 109 -4.80 -2.27 12.92
N THR A 110 -4.25 -1.54 11.95
CA THR A 110 -4.88 -1.31 10.64
C THR A 110 -5.27 -2.60 9.91
N PRO A 111 -4.38 -3.56 9.61
CA PRO A 111 -4.75 -4.80 8.91
C PRO A 111 -5.66 -5.68 9.77
N THR A 112 -5.35 -5.82 11.07
CA THR A 112 -6.13 -6.63 11.99
C THR A 112 -7.57 -6.13 12.11
N LEU A 113 -7.77 -4.81 12.23
CA LEU A 113 -9.10 -4.21 12.29
C LEU A 113 -9.89 -4.44 11.01
N SER A 114 -9.25 -4.28 9.84
CA SER A 114 -9.90 -4.52 8.55
C SER A 114 -10.40 -5.97 8.45
N HIS A 115 -9.59 -6.95 8.84
CA HIS A 115 -9.98 -8.36 8.84
C HIS A 115 -11.11 -8.66 9.82
N CYS A 116 -11.01 -8.19 11.07
CA CYS A 116 -12.06 -8.37 12.07
C CYS A 116 -13.39 -7.75 11.62
N MET A 117 -13.33 -6.57 10.98
CA MET A 117 -14.51 -5.92 10.42
C MET A 117 -15.14 -6.73 9.29
N THR A 118 -14.31 -7.30 8.40
CA THR A 118 -14.80 -8.20 7.34
C THR A 118 -15.51 -9.41 7.94
N TYR A 119 -14.99 -10.00 9.01
CA TYR A 119 -15.63 -11.15 9.66
C TYR A 119 -16.97 -10.76 10.30
N ALA A 120 -17.03 -9.65 11.03
CA ALA A 120 -18.26 -9.15 11.63
C ALA A 120 -19.31 -8.81 10.55
N TRP A 121 -18.90 -8.21 9.45
CA TRP A 121 -19.75 -7.88 8.31
C TRP A 121 -20.24 -9.12 7.55
N SER A 122 -19.47 -10.20 7.56
CA SER A 122 -19.87 -11.51 7.00
C SER A 122 -20.67 -12.38 7.97
N GLY A 123 -21.13 -11.83 9.11
CA GLY A 123 -22.03 -12.51 10.05
C GLY A 123 -21.33 -13.41 11.07
N ALA A 124 -20.02 -13.24 11.32
CA ALA A 124 -19.36 -13.99 12.38
C ALA A 124 -19.98 -13.70 13.74
N ALA A 125 -20.29 -14.76 14.50
CA ALA A 125 -20.94 -14.65 15.82
C ALA A 125 -20.01 -13.97 16.86
N ASP A 126 -18.69 -14.25 16.80
CA ASP A 126 -17.68 -13.65 17.68
C ASP A 126 -16.30 -13.68 17.01
N LEU A 127 -15.38 -12.88 17.52
CA LEU A 127 -13.98 -12.86 17.12
C LEU A 127 -13.19 -13.95 17.83
N LYS A 128 -12.27 -14.61 17.13
CA LYS A 128 -11.34 -15.59 17.70
C LYS A 128 -9.90 -15.10 17.58
N LYS A 129 -9.04 -15.49 18.53
CA LYS A 129 -7.59 -15.20 18.48
C LYS A 129 -6.92 -15.79 17.24
N HIS A 130 -7.40 -16.95 16.77
CA HIS A 130 -6.93 -17.64 15.57
C HIS A 130 -8.13 -18.22 14.83
N GLY A 131 -8.22 -17.94 13.53
CA GLY A 131 -9.30 -18.42 12.67
C GLY A 131 -10.61 -17.64 12.82
N VAL A 132 -11.67 -18.16 12.21
CA VAL A 132 -13.00 -17.57 12.18
C VAL A 132 -14.01 -18.62 12.66
N SER A 133 -15.02 -18.20 13.44
CA SER A 133 -16.19 -19.00 13.66
C SER A 133 -17.10 -18.86 12.44
N PHE A 134 -17.06 -19.83 11.54
CA PHE A 134 -18.01 -19.85 10.43
C PHE A 134 -19.40 -20.16 10.95
N SER A 135 -20.38 -19.34 10.61
CA SER A 135 -21.79 -19.71 10.61
C SER A 135 -22.04 -20.50 9.32
N SER A 136 -22.72 -21.64 9.41
CA SER A 136 -22.99 -22.55 8.28
C SER A 136 -24.02 -22.01 7.30
N GLU A 137 -24.67 -20.90 7.59
CA GLU A 137 -25.66 -20.22 6.74
C GLU A 137 -25.20 -18.82 6.39
N LYS A 138 -25.61 -18.30 5.23
CA LYS A 138 -25.45 -16.87 4.85
C LYS A 138 -26.13 -16.03 5.93
N SER A 139 -25.38 -15.63 6.94
CA SER A 139 -25.93 -14.85 8.03
C SER A 139 -25.83 -13.37 7.70
N GLU A 140 -26.83 -12.61 8.13
CA GLU A 140 -26.79 -11.15 8.10
C GLU A 140 -25.58 -10.63 8.88
N PRO A 141 -25.08 -9.41 8.56
CA PRO A 141 -24.00 -8.80 9.32
C PRO A 141 -24.30 -8.76 10.82
N ASN A 142 -23.30 -9.09 11.63
CA ASN A 142 -23.42 -8.96 13.09
C ASN A 142 -23.27 -7.50 13.50
N TYR A 143 -24.34 -6.72 13.39
CA TYR A 143 -24.35 -5.29 13.67
C TYR A 143 -23.95 -4.96 15.11
N ALA A 144 -24.28 -5.81 16.09
CA ALA A 144 -23.88 -5.61 17.49
C ALA A 144 -22.34 -5.67 17.64
N LEU A 145 -21.68 -6.63 16.97
CA LEU A 145 -20.23 -6.75 16.95
C LEU A 145 -19.59 -5.59 16.19
N VAL A 146 -20.13 -5.20 15.05
CA VAL A 146 -19.67 -4.04 14.25
C VAL A 146 -19.73 -2.76 15.09
N CYS A 147 -20.82 -2.49 15.78
CA CYS A 147 -20.97 -1.32 16.65
C CYS A 147 -19.99 -1.37 17.84
N GLY A 148 -19.82 -2.55 18.47
CA GLY A 148 -18.82 -2.77 19.52
C GLY A 148 -17.38 -2.49 19.05
N MET A 149 -17.05 -2.93 17.83
CA MET A 149 -15.76 -2.66 17.20
C MET A 149 -15.56 -1.16 16.93
N LEU A 150 -16.52 -0.46 16.35
CA LEU A 150 -16.45 0.99 16.12
C LEU A 150 -16.25 1.78 17.43
N ALA A 151 -16.99 1.40 18.50
CA ALA A 151 -16.83 2.03 19.80
C ALA A 151 -15.45 1.75 20.44
N THR A 152 -14.88 0.56 20.21
CA THR A 152 -13.53 0.20 20.66
C THR A 152 -12.48 0.97 19.87
N CYS A 153 -12.60 1.01 18.53
CA CYS A 153 -11.70 1.74 17.64
C CYS A 153 -11.66 3.23 17.99
N ARG A 154 -12.80 3.87 18.19
CA ARG A 154 -12.86 5.29 18.55
C ARG A 154 -12.00 5.63 19.76
N ARG A 155 -12.02 4.78 20.82
CA ARG A 155 -11.21 5.00 22.03
C ARG A 155 -9.74 4.67 21.81
N LEU A 156 -9.46 3.55 21.15
CA LEU A 156 -8.10 3.11 20.85
C LEU A 156 -7.37 4.15 20.01
N TYR A 157 -7.98 4.56 18.89
CA TYR A 157 -7.38 5.53 17.98
C TYR A 157 -7.29 6.93 18.56
N PHE A 158 -8.19 7.32 19.47
CA PHE A 158 -8.02 8.56 20.24
C PHE A 158 -6.78 8.48 21.14
N ALA A 159 -6.60 7.39 21.88
CA ALA A 159 -5.44 7.22 22.75
C ALA A 159 -4.12 7.20 21.97
N ILE A 160 -4.07 6.47 20.83
CA ILE A 160 -2.91 6.43 19.94
C ILE A 160 -2.63 7.83 19.38
N ALA A 161 -3.63 8.51 18.84
CA ALA A 161 -3.47 9.85 18.27
C ALA A 161 -3.00 10.87 19.31
N LEU A 162 -3.54 10.82 20.54
CA LEU A 162 -3.13 11.71 21.63
C LEU A 162 -1.67 11.46 22.02
N ALA A 163 -1.29 10.20 22.25
CA ALA A 163 0.09 9.83 22.60
C ALA A 163 1.08 10.24 21.51
N ALA A 164 0.74 9.96 20.25
CA ALA A 164 1.51 10.33 19.09
C ALA A 164 1.71 11.85 18.98
N THR A 165 0.63 12.61 19.15
CA THR A 165 0.66 14.08 19.09
C THR A 165 1.49 14.67 20.22
N LEU A 166 1.38 14.13 21.43
CA LEU A 166 2.20 14.57 22.56
C LEU A 166 3.70 14.30 22.32
N LEU A 167 4.05 13.11 21.80
CA LEU A 167 5.44 12.79 21.42
C LEU A 167 5.98 13.73 20.34
N MET A 168 5.19 14.04 19.32
CA MET A 168 5.59 14.97 18.28
C MET A 168 5.71 16.41 18.79
N ALA A 169 4.75 16.87 19.59
CA ALA A 169 4.74 18.23 20.14
C ALA A 169 5.87 18.46 21.15
N THR A 170 6.37 17.42 21.82
CA THR A 170 7.48 17.50 22.77
C THR A 170 8.80 17.10 22.12
N LEU A 171 9.10 15.80 22.04
CA LEU A 171 10.37 15.29 21.54
C LEU A 171 10.61 15.65 20.08
N GLY A 172 9.57 15.61 19.23
CA GLY A 172 9.66 16.02 17.83
C GLY A 172 10.02 17.50 17.71
N THR A 173 9.41 18.38 18.47
CA THR A 173 9.71 19.82 18.43
C THR A 173 11.14 20.12 18.89
N VAL A 174 11.61 19.50 19.98
CA VAL A 174 13.00 19.63 20.45
C VAL A 174 13.99 19.16 19.38
N TYR A 175 13.67 18.04 18.72
CA TYR A 175 14.50 17.53 17.63
C TYR A 175 14.56 18.49 16.44
N ILE A 176 13.42 19.04 16.01
CA ILE A 176 13.36 20.03 14.91
C ILE A 176 14.13 21.30 15.27
N GLN A 177 13.99 21.82 16.48
CA GLN A 177 14.74 22.98 16.94
C GLN A 177 16.25 22.76 16.88
N ARG A 178 16.71 21.53 17.19
CA ARG A 178 18.14 21.19 17.15
C ARG A 178 18.69 21.13 15.73
N ILE A 179 17.98 20.46 14.80
CA ILE A 179 18.51 20.24 13.42
C ILE A 179 18.30 21.43 12.50
N ALA A 180 17.30 22.28 12.78
CA ALA A 180 16.95 23.43 11.97
C ALA A 180 17.34 24.77 12.62
N ALA A 181 18.27 24.78 13.58
CA ALA A 181 18.62 25.95 14.35
C ALA A 181 18.94 27.20 13.51
N GLU A 182 19.60 27.01 12.36
CA GLU A 182 19.99 28.10 11.43
C GLU A 182 18.83 28.55 10.51
N TYR A 183 17.77 27.74 10.39
CA TYR A 183 16.67 27.97 9.45
C TYR A 183 15.37 28.35 10.14
N LEU A 184 15.35 28.42 11.49
CA LEU A 184 14.13 28.64 12.27
C LEU A 184 13.43 29.94 11.86
N SER A 185 12.20 29.79 11.41
CA SER A 185 11.29 30.86 11.06
C SER A 185 9.88 30.54 11.51
N TRP A 186 9.01 31.55 11.58
CA TRP A 186 7.61 31.34 11.93
C TRP A 186 6.93 30.36 10.94
N GLN A 187 7.34 30.34 9.66
CA GLN A 187 6.82 29.43 8.65
C GLN A 187 7.14 27.96 8.98
N ILE A 188 8.33 27.66 9.49
CA ILE A 188 8.75 26.33 9.90
C ILE A 188 7.93 25.85 11.09
N TYR A 189 7.77 26.70 12.11
CA TYR A 189 6.95 26.38 13.28
C TYR A 189 5.47 26.17 12.91
N ALA A 190 4.92 27.03 12.05
CA ALA A 190 3.55 26.90 11.56
C ALA A 190 3.36 25.60 10.75
N THR A 191 4.33 25.28 9.86
CA THR A 191 4.30 24.04 9.09
C THR A 191 4.36 22.81 9.99
N TRP A 192 5.26 22.81 10.98
CA TRP A 192 5.38 21.74 11.96
C TRP A 192 4.10 21.59 12.78
N GLY A 193 3.54 22.69 13.28
CA GLY A 193 2.25 22.69 14.00
C GLY A 193 1.10 22.12 13.17
N LEU A 194 0.97 22.54 11.90
CA LEU A 194 -0.01 21.98 10.97
C LEU A 194 0.23 20.48 10.73
N TYR A 195 1.48 20.04 10.64
CA TYR A 195 1.85 18.64 10.46
C TYR A 195 1.44 17.80 11.68
N VAL A 196 1.70 18.28 12.89
CA VAL A 196 1.30 17.66 14.17
C VAL A 196 -0.22 17.54 14.27
N ILE A 197 -0.96 18.62 14.00
CA ILE A 197 -2.42 18.62 13.99
C ILE A 197 -2.98 17.66 12.94
N SER A 198 -2.39 17.65 11.74
CA SER A 198 -2.77 16.72 10.67
C SER A 198 -2.58 15.27 11.10
N THR A 199 -1.48 14.97 11.77
CA THR A 199 -1.19 13.61 12.24
C THR A 199 -2.23 13.16 13.27
N PHE A 200 -2.63 14.05 14.21
CA PHE A 200 -3.74 13.76 15.12
C PHE A 200 -5.02 13.40 14.38
N ILE A 201 -5.45 14.24 13.42
CA ILE A 201 -6.68 14.02 12.65
C ILE A 201 -6.59 12.74 11.84
N ASN A 202 -5.44 12.51 11.18
CA ASN A 202 -5.20 11.34 10.35
C ASN A 202 -5.26 10.04 11.14
N LEU A 203 -4.68 9.99 12.33
CA LEU A 203 -4.75 8.83 13.21
C LEU A 203 -6.15 8.68 13.81
N TYR A 204 -6.67 9.72 14.48
CA TYR A 204 -7.93 9.63 15.22
C TYR A 204 -9.12 9.27 14.31
N ILE A 205 -9.21 9.89 13.14
CA ILE A 205 -10.33 9.65 12.20
C ILE A 205 -10.00 8.53 11.19
N GLY A 206 -8.75 8.04 11.20
CA GLY A 206 -8.23 7.06 10.24
C GLY A 206 -9.01 5.75 10.16
N TYR A 207 -9.55 5.28 11.29
CA TYR A 207 -10.27 4.02 11.35
C TYR A 207 -11.51 3.94 10.43
N TYR A 208 -12.14 5.06 10.05
CA TYR A 208 -13.26 5.05 9.09
C TYR A 208 -12.84 4.50 7.73
N SER A 209 -11.62 4.82 7.27
CA SER A 209 -11.11 4.28 6.00
C SER A 209 -10.81 2.77 6.07
N ILE A 210 -10.40 2.29 7.25
CA ILE A 210 -10.12 0.88 7.51
C ILE A 210 -11.43 0.09 7.53
N VAL A 211 -12.45 0.63 8.19
CA VAL A 211 -13.79 0.04 8.25
C VAL A 211 -14.41 -0.05 6.85
N LEU A 212 -14.32 1.01 6.03
CA LEU A 212 -14.77 0.96 4.63
C LEU A 212 -14.10 -0.18 3.85
N THR A 213 -12.80 -0.40 4.08
CA THR A 213 -12.09 -1.54 3.46
C THR A 213 -12.65 -2.87 3.97
N GLY A 214 -12.88 -2.98 5.28
CA GLY A 214 -13.39 -4.19 5.94
C GLY A 214 -14.80 -4.58 5.51
N ILE A 215 -15.69 -3.62 5.23
CA ILE A 215 -17.04 -3.89 4.68
C ILE A 215 -17.05 -4.08 3.16
N GLY A 216 -15.86 -4.02 2.51
CA GLY A 216 -15.70 -4.24 1.07
C GLY A 216 -15.93 -3.01 0.18
N ASP A 217 -16.14 -1.80 0.74
CA ASP A 217 -16.31 -0.59 -0.05
C ASP A 217 -14.96 0.09 -0.41
N VAL A 218 -14.13 -0.68 -1.10
CA VAL A 218 -12.81 -0.22 -1.57
C VAL A 218 -12.94 0.91 -2.59
N PHE A 219 -14.04 0.93 -3.36
CA PHE A 219 -14.32 1.98 -4.35
C PHE A 219 -14.37 3.37 -3.71
N ARG A 220 -15.23 3.58 -2.70
CA ARG A 220 -15.37 4.90 -2.06
C ARG A 220 -14.14 5.33 -1.32
N ARG A 221 -13.43 4.38 -0.67
CA ARG A 221 -12.12 4.64 -0.07
C ARG A 221 -11.11 5.16 -1.11
N ASN A 222 -10.99 4.49 -2.26
CA ASN A 222 -10.06 4.90 -3.31
C ASN A 222 -10.48 6.22 -3.97
N LYS A 223 -11.78 6.46 -4.15
CA LYS A 223 -12.30 7.76 -4.60
C LYS A 223 -11.91 8.89 -3.64
N ALA A 224 -12.07 8.69 -2.33
CA ALA A 224 -11.62 9.67 -1.32
C ALA A 224 -10.12 9.93 -1.40
N ASN A 225 -9.30 8.88 -1.61
CA ASN A 225 -7.86 9.01 -1.75
C ASN A 225 -7.46 9.82 -3.00
N ILE A 226 -8.11 9.59 -4.14
CA ILE A 226 -7.86 10.35 -5.38
C ILE A 226 -8.20 11.83 -5.19
N ILE A 227 -9.36 12.12 -4.60
CA ILE A 227 -9.78 13.52 -4.30
C ILE A 227 -8.77 14.17 -3.36
N ALA A 228 -8.36 13.49 -2.28
CA ALA A 228 -7.38 14.01 -1.33
C ALA A 228 -6.01 14.28 -1.98
N LYS A 229 -5.56 13.42 -2.88
CA LYS A 229 -4.32 13.64 -3.66
C LYS A 229 -4.45 14.85 -4.60
N GLY A 230 -5.61 15.03 -5.23
CA GLY A 230 -5.91 16.23 -6.01
C GLY A 230 -5.83 17.50 -5.15
N VAL A 231 -6.44 17.49 -3.96
CA VAL A 231 -6.35 18.60 -3.00
C VAL A 231 -4.91 18.86 -2.55
N PHE A 232 -4.14 17.81 -2.28
CA PHE A 232 -2.73 17.93 -1.92
C PHE A 232 -1.93 18.66 -3.02
N LEU A 233 -2.06 18.21 -4.27
CA LEU A 233 -1.37 18.81 -5.40
C LEU A 233 -1.80 20.25 -5.64
N SER A 234 -3.11 20.51 -5.70
CA SER A 234 -3.61 21.86 -5.97
C SER A 234 -3.25 22.85 -4.87
N ALA A 235 -3.49 22.50 -3.59
CA ALA A 235 -3.15 23.38 -2.47
C ALA A 235 -1.62 23.60 -2.36
N GLY A 236 -0.83 22.55 -2.60
CA GLY A 236 0.63 22.66 -2.58
C GLY A 236 1.16 23.53 -3.71
N ILE A 237 0.72 23.33 -4.95
CA ILE A 237 1.14 24.13 -6.12
C ILE A 237 0.70 25.58 -5.96
N ILE A 238 -0.57 25.83 -5.61
CA ILE A 238 -1.07 27.20 -5.40
C ILE A 238 -0.25 27.90 -4.30
N GLY A 239 -0.03 27.23 -3.18
CA GLY A 239 0.74 27.79 -2.07
C GLY A 239 2.20 28.09 -2.44
N LEU A 240 2.88 27.21 -3.20
CA LEU A 240 4.25 27.43 -3.68
C LEU A 240 4.33 28.58 -4.68
N LEU A 241 3.39 28.65 -5.62
CA LEU A 241 3.25 29.78 -6.56
C LEU A 241 2.99 31.12 -5.85
N SER A 242 2.28 31.09 -4.73
CA SER A 242 2.02 32.27 -3.90
C SER A 242 3.18 32.67 -2.98
N GLY A 243 4.30 31.95 -3.02
CA GLY A 243 5.51 32.27 -2.24
C GLY A 243 5.49 31.85 -0.78
N PHE A 244 4.54 31.02 -0.35
CA PHE A 244 4.47 30.54 1.05
C PHE A 244 5.54 29.51 1.43
N GLY A 245 6.42 29.09 0.50
CA GLY A 245 7.53 28.18 0.76
C GLY A 245 7.10 26.86 1.42
N ILE A 246 7.80 26.46 2.49
CA ILE A 246 7.50 25.20 3.21
C ILE A 246 6.10 25.15 3.81
N LEU A 247 5.50 26.29 4.16
CA LEU A 247 4.15 26.36 4.72
C LEU A 247 3.11 25.78 3.75
N SER A 248 3.33 25.91 2.44
CA SER A 248 2.48 25.31 1.40
C SER A 248 2.35 23.80 1.56
N LEU A 249 3.45 23.12 1.95
CA LEU A 249 3.47 21.67 2.18
C LEU A 249 2.65 21.28 3.42
N GLY A 250 2.79 22.06 4.50
CA GLY A 250 2.02 21.87 5.72
C GLY A 250 0.51 22.02 5.47
N VAL A 251 0.12 23.08 4.77
CA VAL A 251 -1.28 23.35 4.39
C VAL A 251 -1.82 22.25 3.47
N ALA A 252 -1.05 21.86 2.45
CA ALA A 252 -1.43 20.80 1.51
C ALA A 252 -1.63 19.46 2.23
N TYR A 253 -0.71 19.09 3.13
CA TYR A 253 -0.80 17.87 3.92
C TYR A 253 -2.01 17.88 4.85
N PHE A 254 -2.25 18.99 5.55
CA PHE A 254 -3.42 19.19 6.40
C PHE A 254 -4.72 19.08 5.61
N ALA A 255 -4.88 19.86 4.53
CA ALA A 255 -6.08 19.90 3.72
C ALA A 255 -6.40 18.53 3.12
N SER A 256 -5.40 17.85 2.55
CA SER A 256 -5.59 16.52 1.95
C SER A 256 -5.99 15.46 2.99
N GLY A 257 -5.33 15.46 4.14
CA GLY A 257 -5.66 14.57 5.25
C GLY A 257 -7.07 14.79 5.77
N PHE A 258 -7.44 16.03 6.00
CA PHE A 258 -8.78 16.41 6.44
C PHE A 258 -9.87 15.99 5.43
N VAL A 259 -9.67 16.25 4.13
CA VAL A 259 -10.59 15.85 3.07
C VAL A 259 -10.73 14.33 3.00
N MET A 260 -9.61 13.59 3.00
CA MET A 260 -9.62 12.12 2.98
C MET A 260 -10.46 11.55 4.14
N ARG A 261 -10.19 12.03 5.36
CA ARG A 261 -10.85 11.52 6.58
C ARG A 261 -12.32 11.91 6.65
N SER A 262 -12.65 13.15 6.25
CA SER A 262 -14.03 13.64 6.20
C SER A 262 -14.87 12.88 5.18
N LEU A 263 -14.32 12.61 3.98
CA LEU A 263 -15.00 11.81 2.97
C LEU A 263 -15.22 10.36 3.42
N CYS A 264 -14.20 9.71 3.98
CA CYS A 264 -14.35 8.34 4.50
C CYS A 264 -15.41 8.27 5.61
N LYS A 265 -15.39 9.23 6.53
CA LYS A 265 -16.42 9.36 7.58
C LYS A 265 -17.80 9.55 6.98
N HIS A 266 -17.96 10.46 6.03
CA HIS A 266 -19.23 10.71 5.34
C HIS A 266 -19.74 9.46 4.62
N TYR A 267 -18.89 8.77 3.87
CA TYR A 267 -19.28 7.54 3.17
C TYR A 267 -19.73 6.44 4.12
N LEU A 268 -19.04 6.24 5.24
CA LEU A 268 -19.44 5.23 6.20
C LEU A 268 -20.74 5.61 6.91
N LEU A 269 -20.83 6.79 7.47
CA LEU A 269 -21.96 7.18 8.33
C LEU A 269 -23.22 7.41 7.52
N ARG A 270 -23.16 8.20 6.43
CA ARG A 270 -24.33 8.61 5.66
C ARG A 270 -24.70 7.66 4.53
N VAL A 271 -23.73 7.20 3.74
CA VAL A 271 -24.01 6.35 2.57
C VAL A 271 -24.29 4.90 2.95
N HIS A 272 -23.60 4.40 3.98
CA HIS A 272 -23.85 3.05 4.53
C HIS A 272 -24.80 3.05 5.72
N HIS A 273 -25.42 4.19 6.07
CA HIS A 273 -26.40 4.33 7.14
C HIS A 273 -25.91 3.81 8.51
N PHE A 274 -24.59 3.94 8.76
CA PHE A 274 -24.04 3.53 10.06
C PHE A 274 -24.50 4.43 11.22
N ASP A 275 -24.95 5.65 10.95
CA ASP A 275 -25.57 6.51 11.98
C ASP A 275 -26.82 5.86 12.54
N ASP A 276 -27.69 5.33 11.68
CA ASP A 276 -28.92 4.64 12.06
C ASP A 276 -28.63 3.33 12.79
N LEU A 277 -27.63 2.56 12.29
CA LEU A 277 -27.16 1.33 12.95
C LEU A 277 -26.63 1.62 14.36
N LEU A 278 -25.79 2.65 14.53
CA LEU A 278 -25.24 3.02 15.83
C LEU A 278 -26.31 3.47 16.81
N GLN A 279 -27.39 4.13 16.37
CA GLN A 279 -28.52 4.50 17.21
C GLN A 279 -29.33 3.28 17.62
N ASN A 280 -29.70 2.42 16.68
CA ASN A 280 -30.54 1.25 16.89
C ASN A 280 -29.89 0.20 17.82
N TYR A 281 -28.55 0.01 17.70
CA TYR A 281 -27.81 -0.97 18.48
C TYR A 281 -27.16 -0.39 19.74
N ARG A 282 -27.35 0.89 20.06
CA ARG A 282 -26.78 1.55 21.24
C ARG A 282 -27.21 0.92 22.56
N HIS A 283 -28.44 0.43 22.61
CA HIS A 283 -29.06 -0.14 23.82
C HIS A 283 -29.01 -1.67 23.89
N GLN A 284 -28.51 -2.35 22.85
CA GLN A 284 -28.35 -3.80 22.87
C GLN A 284 -27.08 -4.21 23.63
N LYS A 285 -27.02 -5.51 24.04
CA LYS A 285 -25.89 -6.11 24.75
C LYS A 285 -24.59 -5.89 23.95
N GLN A 286 -23.82 -4.90 24.34
CA GLN A 286 -22.57 -4.55 23.65
C GLN A 286 -21.47 -5.54 24.02
N TYR A 287 -20.68 -5.95 23.02
CA TYR A 287 -19.44 -6.67 23.26
C TYR A 287 -18.49 -5.84 24.11
N SER A 288 -17.86 -6.48 25.09
CA SER A 288 -16.89 -5.78 25.96
C SER A 288 -15.71 -5.27 25.11
N LYS A 289 -15.37 -3.99 25.26
CA LYS A 289 -14.23 -3.39 24.54
C LYS A 289 -12.92 -4.08 24.85
N ARG A 290 -12.75 -4.55 26.12
CA ARG A 290 -11.58 -5.34 26.54
C ARG A 290 -11.54 -6.69 25.81
N HIS A 291 -12.69 -7.33 25.59
CA HIS A 291 -12.77 -8.59 24.85
C HIS A 291 -12.34 -8.39 23.39
N ILE A 292 -12.91 -7.39 22.70
CA ILE A 292 -12.56 -7.08 21.30
C ILE A 292 -11.04 -6.80 21.18
N LEU A 293 -10.50 -5.96 22.04
CA LEU A 293 -9.08 -5.63 22.03
C LEU A 293 -8.20 -6.86 22.31
N ALA A 294 -8.59 -7.73 23.26
CA ALA A 294 -7.87 -8.96 23.58
C ALA A 294 -7.88 -9.98 22.41
N MET A 295 -8.94 -9.98 21.58
CA MET A 295 -8.99 -10.81 20.37
C MET A 295 -8.15 -10.25 19.23
N MET A 296 -8.05 -8.92 19.11
CA MET A 296 -7.25 -8.24 18.07
C MET A 296 -5.75 -8.23 18.38
N TRP A 297 -5.37 -8.08 19.64
CA TRP A 297 -3.98 -7.85 20.07
C TRP A 297 -2.97 -8.90 19.57
N PRO A 298 -3.24 -10.23 19.62
CA PRO A 298 -2.26 -11.24 19.18
C PRO A 298 -1.84 -11.12 17.71
N ASN A 299 -2.70 -10.58 16.87
CA ASN A 299 -2.40 -10.34 15.46
C ASN A 299 -1.79 -8.94 15.27
N ALA A 300 -2.35 -7.92 15.93
CA ALA A 300 -1.91 -6.55 15.79
C ALA A 300 -0.43 -6.35 16.14
N TRP A 301 0.08 -6.93 17.24
CA TRP A 301 1.50 -6.75 17.58
C TRP A 301 2.46 -7.41 16.59
N ARG A 302 2.06 -8.54 15.97
CA ARG A 302 2.87 -9.23 14.95
C ARG A 302 2.95 -8.42 13.66
N ASP A 303 1.82 -7.91 13.20
CA ASP A 303 1.76 -7.04 12.01
C ASP A 303 2.55 -5.74 12.26
N GLY A 304 2.45 -5.19 13.47
CA GLY A 304 3.23 -4.03 13.91
C GLY A 304 4.74 -4.27 13.83
N LEU A 305 5.24 -5.41 14.30
CA LEU A 305 6.66 -5.76 14.24
C LEU A 305 7.20 -5.80 12.81
N VAL A 306 6.44 -6.36 11.88
CA VAL A 306 6.83 -6.38 10.46
C VAL A 306 6.95 -4.95 9.91
N THR A 307 5.98 -4.08 10.24
CA THR A 307 6.00 -2.69 9.77
C THR A 307 7.15 -1.88 10.39
N VAL A 308 7.45 -2.09 11.68
CA VAL A 308 8.64 -1.49 12.33
C VAL A 308 9.91 -1.78 11.54
N THR A 309 10.06 -3.01 11.05
CA THR A 309 11.25 -3.39 10.27
C THR A 309 11.39 -2.58 8.98
N PHE A 310 10.29 -2.36 8.26
CA PHE A 310 10.32 -1.53 7.05
C PHE A 310 10.64 -0.08 7.34
N TYR A 311 10.20 0.44 8.47
CA TYR A 311 10.59 1.77 8.93
C TYR A 311 12.08 1.84 9.24
N LEU A 312 12.62 0.86 9.98
CA LEU A 312 14.04 0.83 10.38
C LEU A 312 14.99 0.76 9.17
N THR A 313 14.59 0.11 8.09
CA THR A 313 15.41 -0.03 6.87
C THR A 313 15.19 1.10 5.86
N GLY A 314 14.16 1.93 6.03
CA GLY A 314 13.79 3.00 5.10
C GLY A 314 13.81 4.38 5.76
N GLN A 315 12.70 4.76 6.38
CA GLN A 315 12.49 6.13 6.88
C GLN A 315 13.47 6.56 8.00
N SER A 316 13.96 5.62 8.82
CA SER A 316 14.93 5.92 9.87
C SER A 316 16.27 6.43 9.33
N THR A 317 16.65 6.07 8.10
CA THR A 317 17.87 6.57 7.46
C THR A 317 17.81 8.05 7.19
N VAL A 318 16.61 8.63 6.95
CA VAL A 318 16.41 10.08 6.83
C VAL A 318 16.65 10.80 8.16
N LEU A 319 16.22 10.19 9.29
CA LEU A 319 16.49 10.75 10.62
C LEU A 319 17.98 10.66 10.96
N LEU A 320 18.65 9.57 10.59
CA LEU A 320 20.10 9.48 10.75
C LEU A 320 20.84 10.50 9.87
N SER A 321 20.41 10.69 8.61
CA SER A 321 21.03 11.69 7.74
C SER A 321 20.89 13.09 8.32
N SER A 322 19.71 13.47 8.81
CA SER A 322 19.49 14.81 9.37
C SER A 322 20.21 15.07 10.71
N ASN A 323 20.67 14.02 11.41
CA ASN A 323 21.44 14.15 12.64
C ASN A 323 22.97 14.20 12.42
N PHE A 324 23.47 13.58 11.35
CA PHE A 324 24.90 13.41 11.10
C PHE A 324 25.39 14.14 9.84
N LEU A 325 24.50 14.50 8.93
CA LEU A 325 24.79 15.25 7.71
C LEU A 325 24.10 16.61 7.76
N THR A 326 24.39 17.45 6.77
CA THR A 326 23.69 18.73 6.59
C THR A 326 22.23 18.49 6.14
N LEU A 327 21.34 19.46 6.38
CA LEU A 327 19.97 19.42 5.84
C LEU A 327 19.98 19.42 4.30
N TYR A 328 20.96 20.06 3.67
CA TYR A 328 21.19 20.03 2.23
C TYR A 328 21.40 18.60 1.72
N GLU A 329 22.35 17.85 2.30
CA GLU A 329 22.62 16.46 1.96
C GLU A 329 21.43 15.56 2.26
N THR A 330 20.74 15.80 3.39
CA THR A 330 19.50 15.10 3.76
C THR A 330 18.39 15.34 2.74
N GLY A 331 18.28 16.55 2.21
CA GLY A 331 17.33 16.91 1.16
C GLY A 331 17.60 16.15 -0.14
N ILE A 332 18.85 16.15 -0.61
CA ILE A 332 19.27 15.44 -1.82
C ILE A 332 19.08 13.91 -1.67
N TYR A 333 19.50 13.36 -0.53
CA TYR A 333 19.32 11.94 -0.22
C TYR A 333 17.84 11.54 -0.23
N SER A 334 17.00 12.27 0.51
CA SER A 334 15.58 11.97 0.66
C SER A 334 14.81 12.12 -0.66
N PHE A 335 15.13 13.15 -1.44
CA PHE A 335 14.61 13.34 -2.79
C PHE A 335 14.98 12.17 -3.71
N SER A 336 16.26 11.78 -3.73
CA SER A 336 16.74 10.65 -4.53
C SER A 336 16.03 9.35 -4.12
N MET A 337 15.86 9.13 -2.81
CA MET A 337 15.11 7.98 -2.26
C MET A 337 13.65 7.98 -2.73
N GLN A 338 12.99 9.15 -2.75
CA GLN A 338 11.61 9.26 -3.20
C GLN A 338 11.46 8.97 -4.70
N VAL A 339 12.37 9.47 -5.54
CA VAL A 339 12.40 9.15 -6.98
C VAL A 339 12.57 7.66 -7.21
N ILE A 340 13.56 7.05 -6.55
CA ILE A 340 13.84 5.62 -6.69
C ILE A 340 12.63 4.79 -6.23
N ASN A 341 12.02 5.13 -5.09
CA ASN A 341 10.83 4.45 -4.58
C ASN A 341 9.63 4.60 -5.54
N ALA A 342 9.47 5.74 -6.22
CA ALA A 342 8.43 5.92 -7.24
C ALA A 342 8.67 5.00 -8.45
N ILE A 343 9.89 4.95 -8.98
CA ILE A 343 10.28 4.06 -10.08
C ILE A 343 10.03 2.59 -9.70
N ILE A 344 10.51 2.17 -8.54
CA ILE A 344 10.36 0.81 -8.03
C ILE A 344 8.89 0.47 -7.77
N GLY A 345 8.12 1.39 -7.20
CA GLY A 345 6.68 1.22 -6.96
C GLY A 345 5.90 0.97 -8.26
N ILE A 346 6.18 1.74 -9.32
CA ILE A 346 5.60 1.52 -10.65
C ILE A 346 6.03 0.15 -11.19
N SER A 347 7.30 -0.19 -11.06
CA SER A 347 7.87 -1.44 -11.60
C SER A 347 7.23 -2.69 -10.97
N TYR A 348 6.97 -2.68 -9.67
CA TYR A 348 6.32 -3.79 -8.96
C TYR A 348 4.79 -3.72 -8.95
N GLY A 349 4.16 -2.75 -9.59
CA GLY A 349 2.70 -2.60 -9.66
C GLY A 349 2.00 -3.84 -10.24
N MET A 350 2.62 -4.51 -11.23
CA MET A 350 2.09 -5.75 -11.81
C MET A 350 2.06 -6.90 -10.78
N PHE A 351 3.07 -7.02 -9.92
CA PHE A 351 3.08 -8.02 -8.87
C PHE A 351 1.92 -7.79 -7.88
N GLY A 352 1.76 -6.56 -7.40
CA GLY A 352 0.65 -6.19 -6.51
C GLY A 352 -0.72 -6.55 -7.08
N ALA A 353 -0.90 -6.35 -8.40
CA ALA A 353 -2.13 -6.72 -9.10
C ALA A 353 -2.37 -8.25 -9.14
N TYR A 354 -1.31 -9.06 -9.17
CA TYR A 354 -1.42 -10.51 -9.23
C TYR A 354 -1.47 -11.19 -7.86
N VAL A 355 -1.24 -10.50 -6.75
CA VAL A 355 -1.29 -11.08 -5.40
C VAL A 355 -2.58 -11.87 -5.14
N PRO A 356 -3.81 -11.34 -5.41
CA PRO A 356 -5.03 -12.13 -5.21
C PRO A 356 -5.10 -13.39 -6.09
N SER A 357 -4.64 -13.31 -7.34
CA SER A 357 -4.60 -14.46 -8.25
C SER A 357 -3.59 -15.51 -7.80
N ILE A 358 -2.45 -15.10 -7.23
CA ILE A 358 -1.45 -16.00 -6.64
C ILE A 358 -2.03 -16.70 -5.41
N GLN A 359 -2.78 -15.99 -4.56
CA GLN A 359 -3.48 -16.58 -3.41
C GLN A 359 -4.51 -17.64 -3.85
N SER A 360 -5.33 -17.33 -4.85
CA SER A 360 -6.29 -18.27 -5.43
C SER A 360 -5.61 -19.50 -6.04
N ALA A 361 -4.49 -19.30 -6.76
CA ALA A 361 -3.69 -20.38 -7.33
C ALA A 361 -3.05 -21.26 -6.24
N TYR A 362 -2.67 -20.68 -5.10
CA TYR A 362 -2.19 -21.44 -3.94
C TYR A 362 -3.29 -22.35 -3.36
N VAL A 363 -4.49 -21.82 -3.16
CA VAL A 363 -5.65 -22.59 -2.64
C VAL A 363 -6.02 -23.73 -3.60
N SER A 364 -6.00 -23.48 -4.91
CA SER A 364 -6.27 -24.50 -5.95
C SER A 364 -5.06 -25.42 -6.24
N ARG A 365 -3.96 -25.28 -5.49
CA ARG A 365 -2.71 -26.05 -5.66
C ARG A 365 -2.09 -25.94 -7.07
N ASN A 366 -2.42 -24.89 -7.82
CA ASN A 366 -1.90 -24.65 -9.16
C ASN A 366 -0.56 -23.92 -9.12
N ARG A 367 0.51 -24.69 -8.91
CA ARG A 367 1.88 -24.16 -8.78
C ARG A 367 2.40 -23.55 -10.10
N ASP A 368 1.99 -24.06 -11.23
CA ASP A 368 2.42 -23.55 -12.54
C ASP A 368 1.85 -22.17 -12.83
N LEU A 369 0.58 -21.92 -12.44
CA LEU A 369 -0.01 -20.60 -12.51
C LEU A 369 0.71 -19.62 -11.57
N MET A 370 1.00 -20.03 -10.32
CA MET A 370 1.78 -19.20 -9.39
C MET A 370 3.16 -18.84 -9.98
N ARG A 371 3.86 -19.84 -10.56
CA ARG A 371 5.16 -19.64 -11.21
C ARG A 371 5.06 -18.66 -12.38
N THR A 372 4.05 -18.81 -13.23
CA THR A 372 3.82 -17.96 -14.41
C THR A 372 3.57 -16.51 -14.00
N LEU A 373 2.65 -16.27 -13.04
CA LEU A 373 2.30 -14.93 -12.58
C LEU A 373 3.49 -14.26 -11.89
N TYR A 374 4.21 -15.00 -11.03
CA TYR A 374 5.36 -14.47 -10.33
C TYR A 374 6.53 -14.18 -11.29
N ALA A 375 6.89 -15.10 -12.17
CA ALA A 375 7.96 -14.92 -13.14
C ALA A 375 7.73 -13.72 -14.05
N LYS A 376 6.50 -13.59 -14.58
CA LYS A 376 6.10 -12.48 -15.44
C LYS A 376 6.21 -11.14 -14.70
N SER A 377 5.73 -11.07 -13.45
CA SER A 377 5.78 -9.83 -12.67
C SER A 377 7.20 -9.45 -12.27
N MET A 378 8.07 -10.41 -11.92
CA MET A 378 9.46 -10.14 -11.58
C MET A 378 10.29 -9.70 -12.78
N ALA A 379 10.08 -10.31 -13.96
CA ALA A 379 10.74 -9.88 -15.18
C ALA A 379 10.30 -8.46 -15.59
N CYS A 380 9.00 -8.15 -15.51
CA CYS A 380 8.49 -6.81 -15.76
C CYS A 380 9.10 -5.79 -14.79
N ALA A 381 9.14 -6.10 -13.49
CA ALA A 381 9.73 -5.23 -12.48
C ALA A 381 11.22 -4.97 -12.73
N PHE A 382 11.98 -5.99 -13.15
CA PHE A 382 13.38 -5.85 -13.49
C PHE A 382 13.61 -4.88 -14.64
N PHE A 383 12.94 -5.09 -15.78
CA PHE A 383 13.13 -4.24 -16.96
C PHE A 383 12.65 -2.80 -16.73
N LEU A 384 11.50 -2.62 -16.08
CA LEU A 384 10.99 -1.28 -15.77
C LEU A 384 11.87 -0.55 -14.75
N SER A 385 12.40 -1.26 -13.74
CA SER A 385 13.33 -0.65 -12.78
C SER A 385 14.63 -0.19 -13.44
N ILE A 386 15.25 -1.04 -14.27
CA ILE A 386 16.46 -0.68 -15.00
C ILE A 386 16.17 0.50 -15.93
N ALA A 387 15.12 0.42 -16.74
CA ALA A 387 14.76 1.49 -17.66
C ALA A 387 14.52 2.82 -16.92
N GLY A 388 13.69 2.81 -15.86
CA GLY A 388 13.37 4.01 -15.08
C GLY A 388 14.60 4.61 -14.39
N ILE A 389 15.45 3.79 -13.77
CA ILE A 389 16.70 4.23 -13.11
C ILE A 389 17.66 4.80 -14.15
N THR A 390 17.83 4.15 -15.30
CA THR A 390 18.71 4.63 -16.37
C THR A 390 18.21 5.96 -16.94
N VAL A 391 16.90 6.06 -17.23
CA VAL A 391 16.29 7.30 -17.74
C VAL A 391 16.48 8.43 -16.72
N PHE A 392 16.27 8.20 -15.44
CA PHE A 392 16.47 9.24 -14.44
C PHE A 392 17.95 9.61 -14.27
N ALA A 393 18.86 8.63 -14.26
CA ALA A 393 20.31 8.89 -14.13
C ALA A 393 20.90 9.66 -15.34
N THR A 394 20.35 9.42 -16.56
CA THR A 394 20.85 10.05 -17.79
C THR A 394 20.14 11.36 -18.12
N ILE A 395 18.83 11.42 -17.96
CA ILE A 395 17.98 12.56 -18.34
C ILE A 395 17.46 13.30 -17.10
N GLY A 396 17.00 12.59 -16.08
CA GLY A 396 16.40 13.18 -14.89
C GLY A 396 17.38 14.03 -14.07
N ILE A 397 18.57 13.51 -13.78
CA ILE A 397 19.62 14.26 -13.03
C ILE A 397 20.02 15.55 -13.75
N PRO A 398 20.30 15.58 -15.06
CA PRO A 398 20.51 16.84 -15.79
C PRO A 398 19.33 17.80 -15.73
N ILE A 399 18.09 17.31 -15.83
CA ILE A 399 16.88 18.15 -15.71
C ILE A 399 16.79 18.75 -14.31
N VAL A 400 17.04 17.98 -13.26
CA VAL A 400 17.06 18.48 -11.87
C VAL A 400 18.08 19.61 -11.72
N LYS A 401 19.30 19.42 -12.24
CA LYS A 401 20.35 20.44 -12.22
C LYS A 401 20.02 21.68 -13.06
N TRP A 402 19.30 21.51 -14.17
CA TRP A 402 18.81 22.60 -14.99
C TRP A 402 17.72 23.41 -14.29
N LEU A 403 16.77 22.72 -13.64
CA LEU A 403 15.71 23.35 -12.87
C LEU A 403 16.25 24.11 -11.65
N ARG A 404 17.32 23.58 -11.03
CA ARG A 404 17.95 24.18 -9.88
C ARG A 404 19.44 23.85 -9.82
N HIS A 405 20.27 24.85 -10.04
CA HIS A 405 21.73 24.71 -10.20
C HIS A 405 22.42 24.25 -8.90
N ASP A 406 21.87 24.62 -7.74
CA ASP A 406 22.36 24.24 -6.40
C ASP A 406 21.93 22.86 -5.96
N PHE A 407 21.07 22.14 -6.72
CA PHE A 407 20.63 20.79 -6.41
C PHE A 407 21.46 19.75 -7.15
N THR A 408 22.56 19.31 -6.54
CA THR A 408 23.51 18.41 -7.18
C THR A 408 23.37 16.98 -6.69
N ILE A 409 22.87 16.07 -7.55
CA ILE A 409 22.80 14.63 -7.27
C ILE A 409 24.02 13.95 -7.86
N GLU A 410 24.82 13.31 -7.00
CA GLU A 410 25.96 12.50 -7.43
C GLU A 410 25.46 11.19 -8.06
N ARG A 411 25.76 11.01 -9.37
CA ARG A 411 25.33 9.82 -10.11
C ARG A 411 25.77 8.49 -9.47
N PRO A 412 27.03 8.30 -9.01
CA PRO A 412 27.45 7.06 -8.40
C PRO A 412 26.64 6.74 -7.13
N VAL A 413 26.43 7.72 -6.25
CA VAL A 413 25.63 7.57 -5.02
C VAL A 413 24.19 7.18 -5.36
N PHE A 414 23.57 7.88 -6.34
CA PHE A 414 22.23 7.59 -6.82
C PHE A 414 22.10 6.14 -7.35
N LEU A 415 23.06 5.68 -8.17
CA LEU A 415 23.02 4.32 -8.73
C LEU A 415 23.18 3.24 -7.67
N VAL A 416 24.10 3.40 -6.72
CA VAL A 416 24.29 2.45 -5.62
C VAL A 416 23.05 2.42 -4.72
N MET A 417 22.47 3.59 -4.43
CA MET A 417 21.22 3.71 -3.69
C MET A 417 20.06 3.03 -4.42
N ALA A 418 19.93 3.23 -5.73
CA ALA A 418 18.90 2.61 -6.56
C ALA A 418 19.04 1.08 -6.57
N PHE A 419 20.26 0.56 -6.66
CA PHE A 419 20.55 -0.87 -6.57
C PHE A 419 20.18 -1.44 -5.19
N SER A 420 20.55 -0.74 -4.12
CA SER A 420 20.20 -1.12 -2.74
C SER A 420 18.67 -1.21 -2.55
N ILE A 421 17.94 -0.16 -2.94
CA ILE A 421 16.48 -0.11 -2.81
C ILE A 421 15.79 -1.16 -3.71
N TYR A 422 16.34 -1.41 -4.93
CA TYR A 422 15.84 -2.49 -5.80
C TYR A 422 15.96 -3.86 -5.15
N LEU A 423 17.12 -4.20 -4.55
CA LEU A 423 17.30 -5.48 -3.86
C LEU A 423 16.38 -5.60 -2.64
N MET A 424 16.20 -4.53 -1.87
CA MET A 424 15.25 -4.49 -0.76
C MET A 424 13.80 -4.68 -1.22
N ALA A 425 13.40 -4.04 -2.32
CA ALA A 425 12.08 -4.23 -2.90
C ALA A 425 11.86 -5.67 -3.37
N ARG A 426 12.89 -6.28 -3.94
CA ARG A 426 12.86 -7.64 -4.43
C ARG A 426 12.62 -8.65 -3.32
N HIS A 427 13.42 -8.63 -2.24
CA HIS A 427 13.20 -9.57 -1.13
C HIS A 427 11.87 -9.30 -0.40
N ARG A 428 11.42 -8.04 -0.31
CA ARG A 428 10.11 -7.67 0.23
C ARG A 428 8.96 -8.27 -0.59
N ASN A 429 9.04 -8.23 -1.91
CA ASN A 429 8.02 -8.85 -2.77
C ASN A 429 8.07 -10.38 -2.71
N SER A 430 9.25 -10.99 -2.52
CA SER A 430 9.37 -12.43 -2.24
C SER A 430 8.74 -12.79 -0.89
N ALA A 431 8.92 -11.98 0.14
CA ALA A 431 8.24 -12.13 1.42
C ALA A 431 6.72 -12.00 1.27
N CYS A 432 6.24 -11.03 0.48
CA CYS A 432 4.83 -10.88 0.15
C CYS A 432 4.28 -12.11 -0.60
N PHE A 433 5.04 -12.72 -1.52
CA PHE A 433 4.66 -14.00 -2.13
C PHE A 433 4.54 -15.11 -1.09
N ILE A 434 5.49 -15.23 -0.14
CA ILE A 434 5.44 -16.23 0.93
C ILE A 434 4.22 -16.00 1.84
N SER A 435 3.88 -14.75 2.14
CA SER A 435 2.71 -14.41 2.96
C SER A 435 1.39 -14.84 2.31
N THR A 436 1.30 -14.94 0.98
CA THR A 436 0.12 -15.49 0.30
C THR A 436 -0.18 -16.94 0.69
N MET A 437 0.81 -17.66 1.22
CA MET A 437 0.70 -19.03 1.74
C MET A 437 0.38 -19.08 3.24
N ASN A 438 0.01 -17.95 3.84
CA ASN A 438 -0.24 -17.80 5.29
C ASN A 438 0.97 -18.21 6.17
N ARG A 439 2.20 -17.92 5.71
CA ARG A 439 3.45 -18.18 6.42
C ARG A 439 4.29 -16.91 6.49
N LEU A 440 4.88 -16.63 7.65
CA LEU A 440 5.69 -15.44 7.91
C LEU A 440 7.08 -15.81 8.47
N PRO A 441 7.88 -16.67 7.79
CA PRO A 441 9.15 -17.15 8.33
C PRO A 441 10.23 -16.04 8.36
N TYR A 442 10.03 -14.97 7.63
CA TYR A 442 10.99 -13.87 7.47
C TYR A 442 10.97 -12.86 8.62
N THR A 443 9.97 -12.88 9.50
CA THR A 443 9.76 -11.85 10.53
C THR A 443 11.00 -11.61 11.39
N PHE A 444 11.60 -12.67 11.93
CA PHE A 444 12.79 -12.54 12.79
C PHE A 444 14.02 -12.03 12.03
N SER A 445 14.26 -12.50 10.81
CA SER A 445 15.41 -12.03 10.03
C SER A 445 15.22 -10.55 9.62
N PHE A 446 14.01 -10.14 9.28
CA PHE A 446 13.73 -8.74 8.94
C PHE A 446 14.01 -7.84 10.14
N ILE A 447 13.52 -8.19 11.34
CA ILE A 447 13.78 -7.43 12.57
C ILE A 447 15.28 -7.38 12.87
N PHE A 448 15.95 -8.52 12.89
CA PHE A 448 17.37 -8.60 13.20
C PHE A 448 18.22 -7.75 12.24
N PHE A 449 18.06 -7.94 10.94
CA PHE A 449 18.80 -7.18 9.94
C PHE A 449 18.35 -5.72 9.82
N GLY A 450 17.10 -5.41 10.20
CA GLY A 450 16.62 -4.03 10.31
C GLY A 450 17.33 -3.28 11.44
N VAL A 451 17.36 -3.86 12.64
CA VAL A 451 18.08 -3.29 13.79
C VAL A 451 19.59 -3.22 13.52
N LEU A 452 20.16 -4.27 12.95
CA LEU A 452 21.59 -4.31 12.59
C LEU A 452 21.93 -3.20 11.58
N THR A 453 21.08 -2.99 10.58
CA THR A 453 21.25 -1.89 9.60
C THR A 453 21.28 -0.54 10.30
N LEU A 454 20.32 -0.29 11.20
CA LEU A 454 20.25 0.95 11.95
C LEU A 454 21.52 1.19 12.79
N LEU A 455 21.92 0.17 13.56
CA LEU A 455 23.10 0.24 14.44
C LEU A 455 24.39 0.44 13.63
N CYS A 456 24.60 -0.35 12.58
CA CYS A 456 25.79 -0.21 11.74
C CYS A 456 25.82 1.17 11.05
N THR A 457 24.68 1.68 10.58
CA THR A 457 24.61 3.02 9.97
C THR A 457 24.93 4.10 11.01
N TYR A 458 24.36 4.01 12.21
CA TYR A 458 24.67 4.92 13.31
C TYR A 458 26.18 4.92 13.64
N ILE A 459 26.77 3.74 13.80
CA ILE A 459 28.23 3.60 14.10
C ILE A 459 29.07 4.14 12.93
N GLY A 460 28.70 3.79 11.70
CA GLY A 460 29.40 4.25 10.49
C GLY A 460 29.43 5.78 10.36
N LEU A 461 28.32 6.44 10.70
CA LEU A 461 28.22 7.90 10.67
C LEU A 461 28.91 8.55 11.87
N SER A 462 28.70 8.03 13.10
CA SER A 462 29.16 8.67 14.33
C SER A 462 30.66 8.46 14.60
N ARG A 463 31.22 7.28 14.26
CA ARG A 463 32.59 6.91 14.59
C ARG A 463 33.54 7.02 13.40
N PHE A 464 33.05 6.72 12.20
CA PHE A 464 33.88 6.66 11.00
C PHE A 464 33.66 7.82 10.04
N GLY A 465 32.67 8.68 10.29
CA GLY A 465 32.40 9.84 9.47
C GLY A 465 32.10 9.51 8.00
N LEU A 466 31.47 8.37 7.70
CA LEU A 466 31.29 7.87 6.33
C LEU A 466 30.37 8.71 5.45
N GLY A 467 29.71 9.73 6.02
CA GLY A 467 28.88 10.66 5.28
C GLY A 467 27.75 9.99 4.51
N LEU A 468 27.42 10.56 3.36
CA LEU A 468 26.36 10.08 2.48
C LEU A 468 26.60 8.64 1.99
N TRP A 469 27.85 8.27 1.73
CA TRP A 469 28.21 6.91 1.33
C TRP A 469 27.89 5.87 2.41
N GLY A 470 28.06 6.22 3.69
CA GLY A 470 27.70 5.34 4.81
C GLY A 470 26.22 5.01 4.85
N ILE A 471 25.35 6.01 4.63
CA ILE A 471 23.90 5.83 4.61
C ILE A 471 23.45 4.92 3.45
N VAL A 472 24.17 4.92 2.34
CA VAL A 472 23.80 4.17 1.14
C VAL A 472 24.39 2.75 1.14
N LEU A 473 25.70 2.61 1.48
CA LEU A 473 26.41 1.33 1.41
C LEU A 473 26.11 0.40 2.56
N ILE A 474 25.96 0.92 3.79
CA ILE A 474 25.74 0.05 4.95
C ILE A 474 24.43 -0.74 4.85
N PRO A 475 23.26 -0.15 4.51
CA PRO A 475 22.05 -0.92 4.27
C PRO A 475 22.22 -1.97 3.16
N LEU A 476 22.91 -1.63 2.07
CA LEU A 476 23.19 -2.57 0.97
C LEU A 476 23.97 -3.77 1.47
N VAL A 477 25.08 -3.55 2.18
CA VAL A 477 25.96 -4.62 2.68
C VAL A 477 25.23 -5.48 3.71
N VAL A 478 24.63 -4.87 4.74
CA VAL A 478 23.97 -5.58 5.83
C VAL A 478 22.79 -6.43 5.34
N GLN A 479 21.94 -5.88 4.46
CA GLN A 479 20.82 -6.63 3.91
C GLN A 479 21.28 -7.73 2.93
N SER A 480 22.43 -7.55 2.27
CA SER A 480 23.01 -8.56 1.37
C SER A 480 23.65 -9.74 2.11
N LEU A 481 23.93 -9.63 3.39
CA LEU A 481 24.39 -10.76 4.20
C LEU A 481 23.34 -11.89 4.25
N TYR A 482 22.04 -11.55 4.23
CA TYR A 482 21.00 -12.56 4.34
C TYR A 482 19.74 -12.25 3.53
N ASN A 483 19.02 -11.15 3.81
CA ASN A 483 17.66 -10.93 3.32
C ASN A 483 17.57 -10.82 1.79
N ASN A 484 18.55 -10.16 1.13
CA ASN A 484 18.51 -9.88 -0.31
C ASN A 484 18.57 -11.13 -1.19
N TRP A 485 19.05 -12.27 -0.67
CA TRP A 485 19.12 -13.52 -1.45
C TRP A 485 18.26 -14.63 -0.87
N LYS A 486 18.17 -14.75 0.48
CA LYS A 486 17.51 -15.88 1.15
C LYS A 486 16.04 -16.04 0.75
N TRP A 487 15.28 -14.98 0.79
CA TRP A 487 13.83 -15.05 0.53
C TRP A 487 13.52 -15.29 -0.93
N ASN A 488 14.35 -14.80 -1.84
CA ASN A 488 14.27 -15.12 -3.27
C ASN A 488 14.54 -16.62 -3.51
N GLN A 489 15.54 -17.19 -2.82
CA GLN A 489 15.81 -18.62 -2.91
C GLN A 489 14.65 -19.47 -2.39
N VAL A 490 14.02 -19.07 -1.26
CA VAL A 490 12.85 -19.78 -0.71
C VAL A 490 11.71 -19.83 -1.72
N VAL A 491 11.40 -18.73 -2.39
CA VAL A 491 10.36 -18.68 -3.43
C VAL A 491 10.77 -19.52 -4.64
N ASN A 492 12.01 -19.40 -5.10
CA ASN A 492 12.51 -20.17 -6.24
C ASN A 492 12.47 -21.68 -5.99
N HIS A 493 12.86 -22.11 -4.78
CA HIS A 493 12.76 -23.51 -4.37
C HIS A 493 11.30 -24.00 -4.33
N TYR A 494 10.37 -23.19 -3.77
CA TYR A 494 8.95 -23.51 -3.76
C TYR A 494 8.39 -23.67 -5.17
N LEU A 495 8.78 -22.78 -6.10
CA LEU A 495 8.36 -22.81 -7.50
C LEU A 495 9.14 -23.80 -8.38
N ARG A 496 10.07 -24.57 -7.80
CA ARG A 496 10.95 -25.53 -8.49
C ARG A 496 11.66 -24.88 -9.69
N THR A 497 12.30 -23.76 -9.47
CA THR A 497 13.03 -23.00 -10.48
C THR A 497 14.29 -22.39 -9.90
N THR A 498 15.20 -21.95 -10.78
CA THR A 498 16.35 -21.12 -10.41
C THR A 498 16.03 -19.64 -10.67
N GLU A 499 16.82 -18.75 -10.12
CA GLU A 499 16.72 -17.31 -10.37
C GLU A 499 16.77 -16.99 -11.87
N TYR A 500 17.79 -17.52 -12.55
CA TYR A 500 17.96 -17.38 -13.99
C TYR A 500 16.79 -18.00 -14.77
N GLY A 501 16.35 -19.21 -14.38
CA GLY A 501 15.21 -19.89 -15.02
C GLY A 501 13.91 -19.10 -14.88
N LEU A 502 13.67 -18.49 -13.69
CA LEU A 502 12.51 -17.66 -13.45
C LEU A 502 12.52 -16.41 -14.34
N MET A 503 13.65 -15.70 -14.39
CA MET A 503 13.80 -14.49 -15.21
C MET A 503 13.67 -14.78 -16.69
N ARG A 504 14.34 -15.84 -17.19
CA ARG A 504 14.24 -16.28 -18.60
C ARG A 504 12.80 -16.63 -18.99
N PHE A 505 12.11 -17.39 -18.13
CA PHE A 505 10.71 -17.78 -18.35
C PHE A 505 9.77 -16.56 -18.37
N GLY A 506 9.91 -15.66 -17.38
CA GLY A 506 9.12 -14.43 -17.32
C GLY A 506 9.37 -13.49 -18.48
N SER A 507 10.63 -13.32 -18.91
CA SER A 507 11.01 -12.50 -20.07
C SER A 507 10.41 -13.05 -21.35
N LYS A 508 10.44 -14.39 -21.55
CA LYS A 508 9.82 -15.04 -22.72
C LYS A 508 8.32 -14.73 -22.77
N ILE A 509 7.60 -14.91 -21.65
CA ILE A 509 6.15 -14.63 -21.60
C ILE A 509 5.87 -13.16 -21.95
N LEU A 510 6.63 -12.21 -21.41
CA LEU A 510 6.45 -10.79 -21.69
C LEU A 510 6.69 -10.49 -23.18
N PHE A 511 7.73 -11.05 -23.76
CA PHE A 511 8.06 -10.86 -25.18
C PHE A 511 6.98 -11.42 -26.10
N ASP A 512 6.49 -12.63 -25.82
CA ASP A 512 5.42 -13.28 -26.60
C ASP A 512 4.12 -12.45 -26.53
N MET A 513 3.76 -11.92 -25.37
CA MET A 513 2.61 -11.03 -25.19
C MET A 513 2.74 -9.72 -25.99
N LEU A 514 3.91 -9.11 -25.99
CA LEU A 514 4.17 -7.88 -26.78
C LEU A 514 4.09 -8.17 -28.26
N ARG A 515 4.66 -9.29 -28.73
CA ARG A 515 4.63 -9.73 -30.12
C ARG A 515 3.21 -10.01 -30.61
N GLU A 516 2.37 -10.66 -29.81
CA GLU A 516 0.97 -10.89 -30.15
C GLU A 516 0.16 -9.59 -30.26
N LYS A 517 0.35 -8.67 -29.31
CA LYS A 517 -0.30 -7.35 -29.35
C LYS A 517 0.13 -6.56 -30.59
N TRP A 518 1.40 -6.61 -30.93
CA TRP A 518 1.93 -5.91 -32.11
C TRP A 518 1.38 -6.49 -33.41
N LYS A 519 1.33 -7.85 -33.54
CA LYS A 519 0.70 -8.51 -34.68
C LYS A 519 -0.80 -8.17 -34.83
N LYS A 520 -1.56 -8.13 -33.69
CA LYS A 520 -2.97 -7.72 -33.73
C LYS A 520 -3.16 -6.28 -34.19
N ARG A 521 -2.23 -5.39 -33.84
CA ARG A 521 -2.28 -3.97 -34.22
C ARG A 521 -1.86 -3.72 -35.69
N MET A 522 -1.05 -4.61 -36.27
CA MET A 522 -0.66 -4.55 -37.70
C MET A 522 -1.72 -5.16 -38.61
N ASN A 523 -2.60 -6.02 -38.06
CA ASN A 523 -3.68 -6.69 -38.82
C ASN A 523 -5.05 -5.99 -38.63
N SER A 524 -5.13 -4.95 -37.81
CA SER A 524 -6.28 -4.02 -37.67
C SER A 524 -6.00 -2.72 -38.43
#